data_9a45fbcfa5442d35b347f8a0b4edc771
#
_entry.id   9a45fbcfa5442d35b347f8a0b4edc771
#
_cell.length_a   1.000
_cell.length_b   1.000
_cell.length_c   1.000
_cell.angle_alpha   90.00
_cell.angle_beta   90.00
_cell.angle_gamma   90.00
#
_symmetry.space_group_name_H-M   'P 1'
#
loop_
_entity.id
_entity.type
_entity.pdbx_description
1 polymer ?
#
loop_
_entity_poly.entity_id
_entity_poly.type
_entity_poly.pdbx_seq_one_letter_code
_entity_poly.pdbx_strand_id
1 'polypeptide(L)'
;MLISLSWTLNGTGGNSENPIWDDIEKKLTLLKSGYGTLTLDIHDNDIGSQMLQVRAELGNYLVMLGEIINDDYEVRTYYDEKSTKEAICILGDYWPKNKITTDFSFIIQVAYEFFNTGNVQNHLLI
;
A
#
# COMPACT_ATOMS: atom_id res chain seq x y z
N MET A 1 -17.06 7.15 -5.54
CA MET A 1 -15.87 7.04 -4.67
C MET A 1 -14.77 7.87 -5.28
N LEU A 2 -14.28 8.88 -4.54
CA LEU A 2 -13.22 9.76 -4.99
C LEU A 2 -11.88 9.27 -4.43
N ILE A 3 -10.99 8.92 -5.34
CA ILE A 3 -9.64 8.43 -4.98
C ILE A 3 -8.60 9.42 -5.47
N SER A 4 -7.61 9.71 -4.64
CA SER A 4 -6.41 10.41 -5.06
C SER A 4 -5.21 9.48 -4.99
N LEU A 5 -4.24 9.74 -5.85
CA LEU A 5 -2.98 9.01 -5.93
C LEU A 5 -1.85 9.96 -5.62
N SER A 6 -0.94 9.57 -4.73
CA SER A 6 0.29 10.31 -4.48
C SER A 6 1.47 9.34 -4.45
N TRP A 7 2.63 9.82 -4.82
CA TRP A 7 3.81 8.96 -4.91
C TRP A 7 5.10 9.74 -4.69
N THR A 8 6.10 9.01 -4.23
CA THR A 8 7.51 9.38 -4.32
C THR A 8 8.23 8.15 -4.87
N LEU A 9 8.66 8.21 -6.12
CA LEU A 9 9.22 7.07 -6.83
C LEU A 9 10.61 7.42 -7.33
N ASN A 10 11.61 6.69 -6.86
CA ASN A 10 13.02 6.89 -7.26
C ASN A 10 13.46 8.36 -7.07
N GLY A 11 12.99 8.99 -5.97
CA GLY A 11 13.32 10.36 -5.64
C GLY A 11 12.46 11.44 -6.29
N THR A 12 11.47 11.07 -7.11
CA THR A 12 10.57 12.02 -7.78
C THR A 12 9.14 11.86 -7.25
N GLY A 13 8.58 12.95 -6.73
CA GLY A 13 7.23 12.96 -6.18
C GLY A 13 6.19 13.51 -7.15
N GLY A 14 4.93 13.19 -6.88
CA GLY A 14 3.79 13.71 -7.61
C GLY A 14 2.47 13.25 -7.03
N ASN A 15 1.39 13.76 -7.61
CA ASN A 15 0.04 13.36 -7.21
C ASN A 15 -0.93 13.50 -8.39
N SER A 16 -2.07 12.81 -8.29
CA SER A 16 -3.12 12.86 -9.30
C SER A 16 -4.47 12.64 -8.63
N GLU A 17 -5.44 13.47 -8.99
CA GLU A 17 -6.82 13.29 -8.56
C GLU A 17 -7.56 12.40 -9.56
N ASN A 18 -8.43 11.53 -9.05
CA ASN A 18 -9.24 10.61 -9.85
C ASN A 18 -8.43 9.82 -10.90
N PRO A 19 -7.35 9.13 -10.49
CA PRO A 19 -6.55 8.35 -11.43
C PRO A 19 -7.37 7.20 -12.00
N ILE A 20 -7.04 6.75 -13.22
CA ILE A 20 -7.52 5.47 -13.74
C ILE A 20 -6.57 4.36 -13.30
N TRP A 21 -7.03 3.11 -13.38
CA TRP A 21 -6.21 1.98 -12.94
C TRP A 21 -4.87 1.90 -13.68
N ASP A 22 -4.85 2.18 -15.00
CA ASP A 22 -3.61 2.17 -15.78
C ASP A 22 -2.54 3.09 -15.18
N ASP A 23 -2.94 4.27 -14.70
CA ASP A 23 -2.00 5.20 -14.08
C ASP A 23 -1.40 4.62 -12.80
N ILE A 24 -2.25 4.01 -11.99
CA ILE A 24 -1.85 3.38 -10.72
C ILE A 24 -0.90 2.21 -11.01
N GLU A 25 -1.26 1.34 -11.94
CA GLU A 25 -0.45 0.18 -12.29
C GLU A 25 0.92 0.58 -12.83
N LYS A 26 0.99 1.61 -13.66
CA LYS A 26 2.26 2.13 -14.17
C LYS A 26 3.16 2.63 -13.05
N LYS A 27 2.60 3.36 -12.08
CA LYS A 27 3.36 3.85 -10.93
C LYS A 27 3.82 2.70 -10.04
N LEU A 28 2.96 1.72 -9.78
CA LEU A 28 3.35 0.52 -9.01
C LEU A 28 4.49 -0.23 -9.69
N THR A 29 4.45 -0.36 -11.02
CA THR A 29 5.48 -1.06 -11.77
C THR A 29 6.85 -0.41 -11.61
N LEU A 30 6.91 0.91 -11.42
CA LEU A 30 8.17 1.60 -11.13
C LEU A 30 8.75 1.20 -9.78
N LEU A 31 7.91 0.76 -8.82
CA LEU A 31 8.39 0.25 -7.54
C LEU A 31 8.98 -1.16 -7.64
N LYS A 32 8.66 -1.91 -8.68
CA LYS A 32 9.13 -3.29 -8.82
C LYS A 32 10.65 -3.40 -8.88
N SER A 33 11.31 -2.43 -9.49
CA SER A 33 12.77 -2.40 -9.59
C SER A 33 13.39 -1.15 -8.97
N GLY A 34 12.59 -0.38 -8.23
CA GLY A 34 13.01 0.89 -7.66
C GLY A 34 12.77 0.97 -6.17
N TYR A 35 12.60 2.19 -5.70
CA TYR A 35 12.30 2.46 -4.31
C TYR A 35 11.30 3.62 -4.21
N GLY A 36 10.54 3.65 -3.13
CA GLY A 36 9.62 4.75 -2.89
C GLY A 36 8.33 4.33 -2.22
N THR A 37 7.36 5.24 -2.26
CA THR A 37 6.06 5.11 -1.62
C THR A 37 4.97 5.50 -2.60
N LEU A 38 3.87 4.73 -2.59
CA LEU A 38 2.67 5.05 -3.35
C LEU A 38 1.47 4.97 -2.42
N THR A 39 0.62 5.99 -2.45
CA THR A 39 -0.54 6.09 -1.57
C THR A 39 -1.81 6.35 -2.37
N LEU A 40 -2.84 5.58 -2.06
CA LEU A 40 -4.22 5.79 -2.53
C LEU A 40 -5.06 6.24 -1.35
N ASP A 41 -5.74 7.37 -1.50
CA ASP A 41 -6.62 7.93 -0.46
C ASP A 41 -8.05 8.04 -0.98
N ILE A 42 -9.01 7.70 -0.13
CA ILE A 42 -10.44 7.89 -0.41
C ILE A 42 -10.93 9.09 0.38
N HIS A 43 -11.52 10.07 -0.32
CA HIS A 43 -11.90 11.36 0.25
C HIS A 43 -13.39 11.56 0.52
N ASP A 44 -14.26 10.78 -0.13
CA ASP A 44 -15.72 10.97 -0.10
C ASP A 44 -16.43 9.95 0.78
N ASN A 45 -15.74 9.50 1.82
CA ASN A 45 -16.22 8.44 2.68
C ASN A 45 -16.84 9.02 3.96
N ASP A 46 -18.13 8.76 4.19
CA ASP A 46 -18.83 9.21 5.39
C ASP A 46 -18.32 8.55 6.67
N ILE A 47 -17.57 7.48 6.55
CA ILE A 47 -17.06 6.70 7.68
C ILE A 47 -15.70 7.21 8.15
N GLY A 48 -15.07 8.11 7.41
CA GLY A 48 -13.74 8.61 7.67
C GLY A 48 -12.79 8.30 6.52
N SER A 49 -11.52 8.64 6.66
CA SER A 49 -10.54 8.41 5.60
C SER A 49 -10.06 6.96 5.58
N GLN A 50 -9.91 6.44 4.38
CA GLN A 50 -9.29 5.13 4.13
C GLN A 50 -8.10 5.35 3.20
N MET A 51 -7.00 4.68 3.50
CA MET A 51 -5.75 4.87 2.77
C MET A 51 -5.07 3.52 2.57
N LEU A 52 -4.59 3.27 1.34
CA LEU A 52 -3.69 2.17 1.06
C LEU A 52 -2.32 2.74 0.71
N GLN A 53 -1.28 2.28 1.40
CA GLN A 53 0.07 2.72 1.13
C GLN A 53 0.99 1.54 0.86
N VAL A 54 1.78 1.64 -0.20
CA VAL A 54 2.82 0.67 -0.55
C VAL A 54 4.17 1.35 -0.43
N ARG A 55 5.07 0.75 0.34
CA ARG A 55 6.48 1.15 0.43
C ARG A 55 7.34 0.06 -0.15
N ALA A 56 8.35 0.42 -0.91
CA ALA A 56 9.20 -0.55 -1.58
C ALA A 56 10.66 -0.12 -1.61
N GLU A 57 11.53 -1.10 -1.45
CA GLU A 57 12.97 -0.94 -1.64
C GLU A 57 13.61 -2.30 -1.89
N LEU A 58 14.42 -2.40 -2.95
CA LEU A 58 15.20 -3.61 -3.28
C LEU A 58 14.34 -4.89 -3.38
N GLY A 59 13.14 -4.77 -3.94
CA GLY A 59 12.24 -5.91 -4.13
C GLY A 59 11.50 -6.36 -2.87
N ASN A 60 11.59 -5.60 -1.79
CA ASN A 60 10.81 -5.81 -0.57
C ASN A 60 9.66 -4.83 -0.53
N TYR A 61 8.46 -5.31 -0.21
CA TYR A 61 7.24 -4.50 -0.21
C TYR A 61 6.56 -4.56 1.14
N LEU A 62 6.19 -3.38 1.65
CA LEU A 62 5.33 -3.22 2.82
C LEU A 62 4.04 -2.57 2.34
N VAL A 63 2.90 -3.23 2.56
CA VAL A 63 1.59 -2.68 2.20
C VAL A 63 0.76 -2.51 3.46
N MET A 64 0.17 -1.32 3.63
CA MET A 64 -0.63 -0.96 4.79
C MET A 64 -1.97 -0.40 4.35
N LEU A 65 -3.03 -0.88 4.96
CA LEU A 65 -4.37 -0.31 4.84
C LEU A 65 -4.72 0.38 6.15
N GLY A 66 -4.88 1.70 6.10
CA GLY A 66 -5.33 2.50 7.24
C GLY A 66 -6.80 2.81 7.11
N GLU A 67 -7.57 2.63 8.17
CA GLU A 67 -9.01 2.90 8.20
C GLU A 67 -9.45 3.36 9.58
N ILE A 68 -10.57 4.09 9.62
CA ILE A 68 -11.17 4.51 10.89
C ILE A 68 -12.36 3.61 11.17
N ILE A 69 -12.31 2.90 12.30
CA ILE A 69 -13.37 2.01 12.76
C ILE A 69 -13.76 2.42 14.18
N ASN A 70 -15.02 2.81 14.39
CA ASN A 70 -15.54 3.22 15.72
C ASN A 70 -14.67 4.33 16.35
N ASP A 71 -14.30 5.33 15.56
CA ASP A 71 -13.45 6.48 15.95
C ASP A 71 -11.99 6.12 16.25
N ASP A 72 -11.60 4.86 16.06
CA ASP A 72 -10.21 4.41 16.20
C ASP A 72 -9.54 4.23 14.84
N TYR A 73 -8.29 4.65 14.73
CA TYR A 73 -7.49 4.43 13.53
C TYR A 73 -6.85 3.05 13.60
N GLU A 74 -7.14 2.21 12.62
CA GLU A 74 -6.62 0.85 12.54
C GLU A 74 -5.79 0.65 11.28
N VAL A 75 -4.72 -0.15 11.41
CA VAL A 75 -3.82 -0.47 10.30
C VAL A 75 -3.78 -1.98 10.11
N ARG A 76 -4.00 -2.41 8.88
CA ARG A 76 -3.86 -3.81 8.48
C ARG A 76 -2.70 -3.95 7.50
N THR A 77 -1.94 -5.04 7.63
CA THR A 77 -0.77 -5.31 6.79
C THR A 77 -0.79 -6.73 6.27
N TYR A 78 0.07 -7.01 5.28
CA TYR A 78 0.45 -8.39 4.96
C TYR A 78 1.05 -9.05 6.20
N TYR A 79 0.77 -10.33 6.40
CA TYR A 79 1.33 -11.09 7.50
C TYR A 79 1.59 -12.52 7.08
N ASP A 80 2.82 -12.99 7.29
CA ASP A 80 3.23 -14.37 7.05
C ASP A 80 3.64 -15.01 8.39
N GLU A 81 2.76 -15.85 8.93
CA GLU A 81 3.01 -16.53 10.22
C GLU A 81 4.18 -17.50 10.19
N LYS A 82 4.60 -17.92 8.99
CA LYS A 82 5.74 -18.84 8.79
C LYS A 82 7.08 -18.12 8.72
N SER A 83 7.06 -16.80 8.59
CA SER A 83 8.27 -16.00 8.52
C SER A 83 8.73 -15.58 9.91
N THR A 84 9.90 -14.95 9.97
CA THR A 84 10.51 -14.50 11.24
C THR A 84 10.16 -13.04 11.52
N LYS A 85 10.55 -12.57 12.71
CA LYS A 85 10.45 -11.15 13.09
C LYS A 85 11.76 -10.40 12.85
N GLU A 86 12.69 -10.99 12.10
CA GLU A 86 13.93 -10.34 11.72
C GLU A 86 13.64 -8.97 11.10
N ALA A 87 14.44 -7.96 11.46
CA ALA A 87 14.22 -6.60 10.97
C ALA A 87 14.71 -6.42 9.54
N ILE A 88 13.84 -5.88 8.69
CA ILE A 88 14.15 -5.52 7.31
C ILE A 88 14.02 -4.01 7.19
N CYS A 89 15.05 -3.36 6.64
CA CYS A 89 15.01 -1.92 6.43
C CYS A 89 14.34 -1.60 5.10
N ILE A 90 13.31 -0.75 5.14
CA ILE A 90 12.66 -0.22 3.95
C ILE A 90 12.58 1.30 4.11
N LEU A 91 13.23 2.04 3.21
CA LEU A 91 13.22 3.51 3.20
C LEU A 91 13.67 4.13 4.53
N GLY A 92 14.66 3.50 5.18
CA GLY A 92 15.20 3.99 6.44
C GLY A 92 14.48 3.51 7.69
N ASP A 93 13.34 2.85 7.57
CA ASP A 93 12.58 2.30 8.70
C ASP A 93 12.73 0.79 8.77
N TYR A 94 12.75 0.24 9.99
CA TYR A 94 12.87 -1.20 10.21
C TYR A 94 11.51 -1.82 10.48
N TRP A 95 11.21 -2.90 9.75
CA TRP A 95 9.94 -3.62 9.84
C TRP A 95 10.21 -5.10 10.05
N PRO A 96 9.34 -5.81 10.79
CA PRO A 96 9.52 -7.26 10.95
C PRO A 96 9.29 -7.96 9.60
N LYS A 97 10.16 -8.89 9.29
CA LYS A 97 10.13 -9.64 8.02
C LYS A 97 8.78 -10.29 7.74
N ASN A 98 8.07 -10.71 8.78
CA ASN A 98 6.76 -11.35 8.62
C ASN A 98 5.66 -10.39 8.11
N LYS A 99 5.94 -9.09 8.03
CA LYS A 99 5.04 -8.09 7.43
C LYS A 99 5.49 -7.65 6.04
N ILE A 100 6.57 -8.23 5.53
CA ILE A 100 7.17 -7.86 4.25
C ILE A 100 6.92 -8.98 3.26
N THR A 101 6.54 -8.63 2.04
CA THR A 101 6.43 -9.58 0.94
C THR A 101 7.38 -9.20 -0.19
N THR A 102 7.84 -10.19 -0.94
CA THR A 102 8.61 -9.99 -2.17
C THR A 102 7.75 -10.27 -3.42
N ASP A 103 6.48 -10.59 -3.21
CA ASP A 103 5.55 -10.93 -4.28
C ASP A 103 4.88 -9.68 -4.83
N PHE A 104 5.41 -9.17 -5.94
CA PHE A 104 4.86 -7.98 -6.58
C PHE A 104 3.43 -8.20 -7.09
N SER A 105 3.09 -9.41 -7.54
CA SER A 105 1.74 -9.69 -8.03
C SER A 105 0.70 -9.57 -6.92
N PHE A 106 1.08 -9.90 -5.69
CA PHE A 106 0.22 -9.69 -4.52
C PHE A 106 -0.05 -8.20 -4.30
N ILE A 107 0.97 -7.35 -4.47
CA ILE A 107 0.82 -5.90 -4.33
C ILE A 107 -0.16 -5.35 -5.38
N ILE A 108 -0.05 -5.80 -6.63
CA ILE A 108 -0.99 -5.42 -7.70
C ILE A 108 -2.42 -5.84 -7.34
N GLN A 109 -2.59 -7.08 -6.86
CA GLN A 109 -3.91 -7.61 -6.46
C GLN A 109 -4.55 -6.76 -5.37
N VAL A 110 -3.81 -6.44 -4.33
CA VAL A 110 -4.30 -5.65 -3.19
C VAL A 110 -4.68 -4.24 -3.63
N ALA A 111 -3.83 -3.59 -4.43
CA ALA A 111 -4.08 -2.24 -4.93
C ALA A 111 -5.31 -2.21 -5.84
N TYR A 112 -5.47 -3.20 -6.70
CA TYR A 112 -6.61 -3.30 -7.61
C TYR A 112 -7.92 -3.47 -6.83
N GLU A 113 -7.93 -4.31 -5.81
CA GLU A 113 -9.12 -4.49 -4.97
C GLU A 113 -9.49 -3.21 -4.24
N PHE A 114 -8.49 -2.53 -3.64
CA PHE A 114 -8.73 -1.25 -2.98
C PHE A 114 -9.26 -0.20 -3.95
N PHE A 115 -8.69 -0.11 -5.14
CA PHE A 115 -9.14 0.84 -6.17
C PHE A 115 -10.61 0.63 -6.54
N ASN A 116 -11.04 -0.62 -6.64
CA ASN A 116 -12.41 -0.95 -7.08
C ASN A 116 -13.45 -0.92 -5.95
N THR A 117 -13.04 -1.21 -4.71
CA THR A 117 -13.99 -1.40 -3.60
C THR A 117 -13.79 -0.45 -2.43
N GLY A 118 -12.63 0.20 -2.33
CA GLY A 118 -12.28 1.01 -1.17
C GLY A 118 -11.82 0.21 0.03
N ASN A 119 -11.62 -1.10 -0.15
CA ASN A 119 -11.23 -1.99 0.94
C ASN A 119 -10.39 -3.14 0.40
N VAL A 120 -9.86 -3.95 1.31
CA VAL A 120 -9.12 -5.16 0.99
C VAL A 120 -9.64 -6.27 1.89
N GLN A 121 -9.86 -7.46 1.33
CA GLN A 121 -10.38 -8.59 2.09
C GLN A 121 -9.45 -8.97 3.24
N ASN A 122 -10.04 -9.42 4.36
CA ASN A 122 -9.30 -9.71 5.60
C ASN A 122 -8.30 -10.86 5.48
N HIS A 123 -8.46 -11.73 4.49
CA HIS A 123 -7.48 -12.81 4.28
C HIS A 123 -6.22 -12.33 3.55
N LEU A 124 -6.26 -11.16 2.93
CA LEU A 124 -5.10 -10.57 2.25
C LEU A 124 -4.30 -9.68 3.19
N LEU A 125 -4.98 -8.82 3.95
CA LEU A 125 -4.35 -7.95 4.95
C LEU A 125 -5.04 -8.17 6.31
N ILE A 126 -4.24 -8.36 7.32
CA ILE A 126 -4.73 -8.68 8.67
C ILE A 126 -4.64 -7.46 9.59
#